data_c11f7c48d3e957072498b1cfed67bf0a
#
_entry.id   c11f7c48d3e957072498b1cfed67bf0a
#
_cell.length_a   1.000
_cell.length_b   1.000
_cell.length_c   1.000
_cell.angle_alpha   90.00
_cell.angle_beta   90.00
_cell.angle_gamma   90.00
#
_symmetry.space_group_name_H-M   'P 1'
#
loop_
_entity.id
_entity.type
_entity.pdbx_description
1 polymer ?
#
loop_
_entity_poly.entity_id
_entity_poly.type
_entity_poly.pdbx_seq_one_letter_code
_entity_poly.pdbx_strand_id
1 'polypeptide(L)'
;MNNTITAVKGLEAGHYTDRAHATGCTVIICRQGAVGGVDVRGGSPGTRETDLLRPAHRVDRVHAILLSGGSAFGLDAASGVVRYLEGQGVGFEAGPAIVPIVSAAILFDLGLVAHDVRPGPEEGLAACLAAGAGPVDEGSVGAGTGATVAKGRGIASSVKCGIGSASLRLPGGAVVAAIVAVNAYGGLYDHKTGRLMAGPRREGGGFEDPMEILLEDDGSQEGPSMTNTTIGLVATDALLSREEVNHLAGLSHDGLALTIRPCHTMRDGDTMFAMATGRGPQTSDLTALGAASVEVTARAVLRAAETATGLGGVPSIGEINHG
;
A
#
# COMPACT_ATOMS: atom_id res chain seq x y z
N MET A 1 -5.40 21.37 -5.14
CA MET A 1 -5.64 20.05 -4.53
C MET A 1 -4.28 19.41 -4.39
N ASN A 2 -3.93 18.83 -3.24
CA ASN A 2 -2.71 18.03 -3.17
C ASN A 2 -2.89 16.77 -4.02
N ASN A 3 -1.79 16.13 -4.44
CA ASN A 3 -1.85 14.95 -5.32
C ASN A 3 -1.65 13.64 -4.54
N THR A 4 -2.06 13.59 -3.28
CA THR A 4 -1.88 12.41 -2.41
C THR A 4 -3.19 11.91 -1.84
N ILE A 5 -3.15 10.84 -1.06
CA ILE A 5 -4.32 10.20 -0.43
C ILE A 5 -5.16 11.18 0.41
N THR A 6 -4.53 12.16 1.02
CA THR A 6 -5.17 13.19 1.82
C THR A 6 -5.92 14.26 1.00
N ALA A 7 -5.90 14.18 -0.35
CA ALA A 7 -6.82 14.94 -1.20
C ALA A 7 -8.29 14.54 -0.96
N VAL A 8 -8.52 13.31 -0.48
CA VAL A 8 -9.85 12.85 -0.08
C VAL A 8 -10.22 13.48 1.25
N LYS A 9 -11.32 14.21 1.29
CA LYS A 9 -11.77 14.94 2.48
C LYS A 9 -12.03 13.99 3.65
N GLY A 10 -11.44 14.32 4.82
CA GLY A 10 -11.62 13.57 6.06
C GLY A 10 -10.56 12.53 6.31
N LEU A 11 -9.57 12.39 5.41
CA LEU A 11 -8.41 11.53 5.63
C LEU A 11 -7.21 12.34 6.15
N GLU A 12 -6.50 11.75 7.09
CA GLU A 12 -5.19 12.14 7.58
C GLU A 12 -4.25 10.95 7.32
N ALA A 13 -2.96 11.22 7.05
CA ALA A 13 -1.98 10.15 6.90
C ALA A 13 -0.65 10.53 7.56
N GLY A 14 0.06 9.52 8.08
CA GLY A 14 1.34 9.73 8.73
C GLY A 14 2.22 8.48 8.67
N HIS A 15 3.52 8.70 8.81
CA HIS A 15 4.56 7.67 8.72
C HIS A 15 5.37 7.58 10.01
N TYR A 16 5.79 6.36 10.34
CA TYR A 16 6.99 6.09 11.09
C TYR A 16 8.02 5.48 10.14
N THR A 17 9.24 6.00 10.16
CA THR A 17 10.31 5.61 9.23
C THR A 17 11.59 5.29 9.99
N ASP A 18 12.07 4.05 9.91
CA ASP A 18 13.36 3.63 10.42
C ASP A 18 14.31 3.29 9.26
N ARG A 19 15.08 4.28 8.82
CA ARG A 19 16.04 4.10 7.73
C ARG A 19 17.26 3.26 8.15
N ALA A 20 17.60 3.24 9.44
CA ALA A 20 18.75 2.49 9.93
C ALA A 20 18.52 0.98 9.81
N HIS A 21 17.28 0.54 10.00
CA HIS A 21 16.90 -0.88 9.94
C HIS A 21 16.03 -1.21 8.70
N ALA A 22 15.79 -0.22 7.82
CA ALA A 22 15.04 -0.34 6.57
C ALA A 22 13.63 -0.86 6.76
N THR A 23 12.89 -0.35 7.74
CA THR A 23 11.50 -0.71 8.01
C THR A 23 10.68 0.51 8.44
N GLY A 24 9.37 0.37 8.56
CA GLY A 24 8.47 1.42 9.02
C GLY A 24 7.01 1.10 8.77
N CYS A 25 6.13 2.01 9.17
CA CYS A 25 4.69 1.85 8.95
C CYS A 25 4.02 3.18 8.55
N THR A 26 2.86 3.06 7.91
CA THR A 26 2.06 4.18 7.42
C THR A 26 0.63 3.99 7.90
N VAL A 27 0.07 4.99 8.55
CA VAL A 27 -1.34 4.99 8.96
C VAL A 27 -2.14 5.99 8.12
N ILE A 28 -3.34 5.58 7.71
CA ILE A 28 -4.34 6.46 7.11
C ILE A 28 -5.55 6.47 8.03
N ILE A 29 -5.88 7.63 8.58
CA ILE A 29 -6.92 7.82 9.62
C ILE A 29 -8.13 8.52 9.03
N CYS A 30 -9.33 8.03 9.36
CA CYS A 30 -10.60 8.71 9.17
C CYS A 30 -11.31 8.81 10.52
N ARG A 31 -11.16 9.94 11.24
CA ARG A 31 -11.68 10.09 12.62
C ARG A 31 -13.19 9.94 12.74
N GLN A 32 -13.93 10.27 11.69
CA GLN A 32 -15.40 10.10 11.66
C GLN A 32 -15.85 8.74 11.16
N GLY A 33 -14.88 7.84 10.87
CA GLY A 33 -15.11 6.58 10.21
C GLY A 33 -15.49 6.72 8.74
N ALA A 34 -15.01 5.79 7.93
CA ALA A 34 -15.35 5.65 6.52
C ALA A 34 -15.99 4.29 6.28
N VAL A 35 -16.81 4.14 5.25
CA VAL A 35 -17.21 2.82 4.79
C VAL A 35 -15.96 2.13 4.26
N GLY A 36 -15.67 0.93 4.77
CA GLY A 36 -14.46 0.17 4.47
C GLY A 36 -14.71 -1.00 3.52
N GLY A 37 -13.71 -1.32 2.71
CA GLY A 37 -13.66 -2.50 1.85
C GLY A 37 -12.26 -3.07 1.75
N VAL A 38 -12.13 -4.32 1.29
CA VAL A 38 -10.85 -4.99 1.09
C VAL A 38 -10.95 -6.06 0.01
N ASP A 39 -9.89 -6.20 -0.78
CA ASP A 39 -9.67 -7.34 -1.67
C ASP A 39 -8.26 -7.88 -1.46
N VAL A 40 -8.14 -9.19 -1.25
CA VAL A 40 -6.87 -9.90 -1.00
C VAL A 40 -6.65 -10.89 -2.13
N ARG A 41 -5.62 -10.68 -2.94
CA ARG A 41 -5.36 -11.50 -4.15
C ARG A 41 -4.04 -12.26 -4.12
N GLY A 42 -3.05 -11.81 -3.38
CA GLY A 42 -1.79 -12.54 -3.25
C GLY A 42 -1.96 -13.87 -2.54
N GLY A 43 -1.11 -14.86 -2.87
CA GLY A 43 -1.14 -16.21 -2.29
C GLY A 43 -0.62 -16.28 -0.85
N SER A 44 0.07 -15.23 -0.35
CA SER A 44 0.73 -15.20 0.97
C SER A 44 0.43 -13.91 1.74
N PRO A 45 -0.85 -13.56 1.99
CA PRO A 45 -1.21 -12.31 2.64
C PRO A 45 -0.92 -12.32 4.14
N GLY A 46 -0.53 -11.16 4.69
CA GLY A 46 -0.49 -10.89 6.13
C GLY A 46 -1.43 -9.74 6.45
N THR A 47 -2.58 -10.02 7.07
CA THR A 47 -3.64 -9.03 7.30
C THR A 47 -4.23 -9.11 8.70
N ARG A 48 -4.87 -8.00 9.14
CA ARG A 48 -5.62 -7.90 10.39
C ARG A 48 -6.99 -7.28 10.13
N GLU A 49 -8.05 -7.86 10.72
CA GLU A 49 -9.44 -7.37 10.70
C GLU A 49 -10.04 -7.18 9.30
N THR A 50 -9.64 -7.98 8.32
CA THR A 50 -10.17 -7.87 6.95
C THR A 50 -11.56 -8.48 6.81
N ASP A 51 -11.91 -9.50 7.59
CA ASP A 51 -13.25 -10.12 7.50
C ASP A 51 -14.37 -9.12 7.85
N LEU A 52 -14.10 -8.21 8.80
CA LEU A 52 -15.08 -7.19 9.19
C LEU A 52 -15.50 -6.25 8.05
N LEU A 53 -14.64 -6.07 7.06
CA LEU A 53 -14.90 -5.21 5.90
C LEU A 53 -15.77 -5.86 4.82
N ARG A 54 -16.06 -7.17 4.92
CA ARG A 54 -16.89 -7.89 3.95
C ARG A 54 -18.36 -7.45 4.04
N PRO A 55 -19.13 -7.44 2.93
CA PRO A 55 -20.50 -6.94 2.89
C PRO A 55 -21.46 -7.56 3.90
N ALA A 56 -21.28 -8.84 4.25
CA ALA A 56 -22.18 -9.56 5.15
C ALA A 56 -22.03 -9.21 6.65
N HIS A 57 -21.08 -8.36 7.05
CA HIS A 57 -20.80 -8.05 8.45
C HIS A 57 -21.48 -6.75 8.92
N ARG A 58 -21.69 -6.61 10.24
CA ARG A 58 -22.52 -5.55 10.82
C ARG A 58 -21.82 -4.20 10.94
N VAL A 59 -20.53 -4.16 11.30
CA VAL A 59 -19.81 -2.92 11.51
C VAL A 59 -19.38 -2.37 10.15
N ASP A 60 -19.87 -1.20 9.79
CA ASP A 60 -19.71 -0.58 8.46
C ASP A 60 -18.65 0.51 8.39
N ARG A 61 -18.11 0.93 9.53
CA ARG A 61 -17.12 2.02 9.60
C ARG A 61 -15.77 1.52 10.04
N VAL A 62 -14.73 1.91 9.30
CA VAL A 62 -13.32 1.74 9.64
C VAL A 62 -12.73 3.11 9.99
N HIS A 63 -11.89 3.18 11.02
CA HIS A 63 -11.33 4.43 11.53
C HIS A 63 -9.88 4.65 11.13
N ALA A 64 -9.17 3.56 10.82
CA ALA A 64 -7.84 3.65 10.21
C ALA A 64 -7.51 2.39 9.39
N ILE A 65 -6.64 2.58 8.40
CA ILE A 65 -5.91 1.50 7.71
C ILE A 65 -4.44 1.68 8.03
N LEU A 66 -3.78 0.59 8.44
CA LEU A 66 -2.34 0.54 8.65
C LEU A 66 -1.67 -0.31 7.57
N LEU A 67 -0.66 0.24 6.94
CA LEU A 67 0.28 -0.45 6.07
C LEU A 67 1.62 -0.54 6.83
N SER A 68 2.21 -1.73 6.98
CA SER A 68 3.40 -1.90 7.79
C SER A 68 4.46 -2.77 7.11
N GLY A 69 5.72 -2.52 7.37
CA GLY A 69 6.81 -3.46 7.20
C GLY A 69 6.81 -4.52 8.29
N GLY A 70 7.88 -5.31 8.39
CA GLY A 70 8.10 -6.25 9.47
C GLY A 70 7.41 -7.61 9.30
N SER A 71 6.83 -7.93 8.13
CA SER A 71 6.07 -9.16 7.92
C SER A 71 4.94 -9.31 8.96
N ALA A 72 4.48 -10.50 9.27
CA ALA A 72 3.40 -10.76 10.22
C ALA A 72 3.60 -10.08 11.60
N PHE A 73 4.85 -9.88 12.03
CA PHE A 73 5.15 -9.16 13.27
C PHE A 73 4.70 -7.69 13.24
N GLY A 74 4.79 -7.04 12.07
CA GLY A 74 4.39 -5.64 11.88
C GLY A 74 2.89 -5.38 12.04
N LEU A 75 2.04 -6.43 12.07
CA LEU A 75 0.62 -6.30 12.41
C LEU A 75 0.40 -5.75 13.81
N ASP A 76 1.35 -5.90 14.73
CA ASP A 76 1.25 -5.39 16.09
C ASP A 76 1.29 -3.85 16.16
N ALA A 77 1.82 -3.16 15.16
CA ALA A 77 1.76 -1.71 15.06
C ALA A 77 0.31 -1.19 15.08
N ALA A 78 -0.66 -1.97 14.61
CA ALA A 78 -2.07 -1.62 14.69
C ALA A 78 -2.57 -1.49 16.14
N SER A 79 -1.95 -2.15 17.11
CA SER A 79 -2.30 -2.02 18.53
C SER A 79 -1.99 -0.61 19.07
N GLY A 80 -0.93 0.03 18.56
CA GLY A 80 -0.62 1.44 18.85
C GLY A 80 -1.64 2.41 18.24
N VAL A 81 -2.08 2.13 17.01
CA VAL A 81 -3.13 2.91 16.33
C VAL A 81 -4.46 2.83 17.09
N VAL A 82 -4.84 1.62 17.54
CA VAL A 82 -6.05 1.41 18.35
C VAL A 82 -5.98 2.23 19.63
N ARG A 83 -4.87 2.14 20.41
CA ARG A 83 -4.69 2.94 21.64
C ARG A 83 -4.76 4.44 21.38
N TYR A 84 -4.16 4.93 20.32
CA TYR A 84 -4.21 6.34 19.94
C TYR A 84 -5.64 6.81 19.67
N LEU A 85 -6.39 6.07 18.85
CA LEU A 85 -7.76 6.42 18.48
C LEU A 85 -8.72 6.30 19.67
N GLU A 86 -8.58 5.28 20.51
CA GLU A 86 -9.34 5.12 21.76
C GLU A 86 -9.13 6.34 22.68
N GLY A 87 -7.87 6.77 22.88
CA GLY A 87 -7.52 7.96 23.66
C GLY A 87 -8.09 9.26 23.08
N GLN A 88 -8.47 9.27 21.80
CA GLN A 88 -9.14 10.40 21.12
C GLN A 88 -10.68 10.26 21.11
N GLY A 89 -11.23 9.20 21.69
CA GLY A 89 -12.66 8.91 21.63
C GLY A 89 -13.17 8.55 20.25
N VAL A 90 -12.32 8.00 19.39
CA VAL A 90 -12.63 7.64 18.00
C VAL A 90 -12.80 6.13 17.89
N GLY A 91 -13.98 5.67 17.51
CA GLY A 91 -14.28 4.24 17.38
C GLY A 91 -15.77 3.95 17.19
N PHE A 92 -16.07 2.65 17.16
CA PHE A 92 -17.43 2.12 17.18
C PHE A 92 -17.94 2.09 18.64
N GLU A 93 -19.14 2.62 18.88
CA GLU A 93 -19.78 2.58 20.19
C GLU A 93 -20.26 1.17 20.53
N ALA A 94 -19.59 0.52 21.47
CA ALA A 94 -19.87 -0.85 21.93
C ALA A 94 -20.28 -0.83 23.42
N GLY A 95 -21.44 -0.29 23.72
CA GLY A 95 -21.95 -0.14 25.09
C GLY A 95 -21.06 0.80 25.92
N PRO A 96 -20.32 0.32 26.93
CA PRO A 96 -19.49 1.18 27.78
C PRO A 96 -18.15 1.61 27.13
N ALA A 97 -17.80 1.02 25.98
CA ALA A 97 -16.51 1.22 25.34
C ALA A 97 -16.66 1.81 23.93
N ILE A 98 -15.67 2.61 23.54
CA ILE A 98 -15.45 3.05 22.16
C ILE A 98 -14.34 2.17 21.60
N VAL A 99 -14.65 1.39 20.54
CA VAL A 99 -13.72 0.43 19.94
C VAL A 99 -13.26 0.91 18.57
N PRO A 100 -12.00 1.38 18.43
CA PRO A 100 -11.47 1.74 17.12
C PRO A 100 -11.42 0.52 16.19
N ILE A 101 -11.91 0.67 14.99
CA ILE A 101 -11.80 -0.36 13.95
C ILE A 101 -10.61 0.00 13.08
N VAL A 102 -9.56 -0.84 13.15
CA VAL A 102 -8.27 -0.64 12.50
C VAL A 102 -7.88 -1.90 11.73
N SER A 103 -8.05 -1.88 10.42
CA SER A 103 -7.59 -2.97 9.56
C SER A 103 -6.14 -2.72 9.12
N ALA A 104 -5.39 -3.80 8.91
CA ALA A 104 -3.98 -3.69 8.56
C ALA A 104 -3.54 -4.74 7.52
N ALA A 105 -2.50 -4.39 6.77
CA ALA A 105 -1.74 -5.33 5.95
C ALA A 105 -0.24 -5.06 6.09
N ILE A 106 0.56 -6.10 5.87
CA ILE A 106 2.03 -6.02 5.99
C ILE A 106 2.72 -6.40 4.70
N LEU A 107 3.95 -5.92 4.56
CA LEU A 107 4.92 -6.38 3.58
C LEU A 107 6.17 -6.96 4.28
N PHE A 108 6.93 -7.76 3.55
CA PHE A 108 8.15 -8.38 4.05
C PHE A 108 9.37 -7.53 3.63
N ASP A 109 9.98 -6.83 4.55
CA ASP A 109 11.20 -6.03 4.37
C ASP A 109 12.41 -6.55 5.20
N LEU A 110 12.24 -7.63 5.93
CA LEU A 110 13.21 -8.20 6.87
C LEU A 110 14.51 -8.71 6.21
N GLY A 111 14.53 -8.83 4.90
CA GLY A 111 15.70 -9.31 4.16
C GLY A 111 16.64 -8.21 3.67
N LEU A 112 16.31 -6.91 3.85
CA LEU A 112 17.10 -5.82 3.28
C LEU A 112 18.25 -5.38 4.18
N VAL A 113 17.99 -5.10 5.45
CA VAL A 113 19.03 -4.64 6.42
C VAL A 113 18.94 -5.44 7.73
N ALA A 114 17.81 -5.41 8.43
CA ALA A 114 17.62 -6.06 9.72
C ALA A 114 16.39 -6.97 9.71
N HIS A 115 16.47 -8.11 10.39
CA HIS A 115 15.36 -9.06 10.48
C HIS A 115 14.69 -9.06 11.87
N ASP A 116 15.30 -8.44 12.86
CA ASP A 116 14.89 -8.42 14.27
C ASP A 116 14.31 -7.07 14.73
N VAL A 117 14.41 -6.01 13.92
CA VAL A 117 13.77 -4.70 14.15
C VAL A 117 12.54 -4.57 13.26
N ARG A 118 11.39 -4.36 13.89
CA ARG A 118 10.08 -4.40 13.23
C ARG A 118 9.13 -3.38 13.84
N PRO A 119 8.21 -2.77 13.07
CA PRO A 119 7.20 -1.89 13.63
C PRO A 119 6.30 -2.63 14.63
N GLY A 120 6.15 -2.04 15.81
CA GLY A 120 5.28 -2.46 16.89
C GLY A 120 4.33 -1.34 17.33
N PRO A 121 3.72 -1.46 18.53
CA PRO A 121 2.73 -0.49 19.01
C PRO A 121 3.27 0.94 19.13
N GLU A 122 4.53 1.12 19.50
CA GLU A 122 5.15 2.44 19.65
C GLU A 122 5.34 3.11 18.28
N GLU A 123 5.72 2.35 17.25
CA GLU A 123 5.89 2.81 15.88
C GLU A 123 4.52 3.15 15.24
N GLY A 124 3.49 2.35 15.53
CA GLY A 124 2.12 2.64 15.13
C GLY A 124 1.57 3.93 15.77
N LEU A 125 1.85 4.15 17.06
CA LEU A 125 1.54 5.40 17.75
C LEU A 125 2.30 6.58 17.14
N ALA A 126 3.60 6.42 16.87
CA ALA A 126 4.41 7.48 16.26
C ALA A 126 3.89 7.88 14.88
N ALA A 127 3.46 6.92 14.05
CA ALA A 127 2.81 7.20 12.78
C ALA A 127 1.50 7.99 12.94
N CYS A 128 0.70 7.69 13.96
CA CYS A 128 -0.52 8.45 14.28
C CYS A 128 -0.22 9.89 14.70
N LEU A 129 0.82 10.10 15.52
CA LEU A 129 1.24 11.44 15.98
C LEU A 129 1.77 12.30 14.81
N ALA A 130 2.35 11.67 13.78
CA ALA A 130 2.80 12.34 12.56
C ALA A 130 1.67 12.57 11.54
N ALA A 131 0.47 12.01 11.77
CA ALA A 131 -0.61 12.08 10.79
C ALA A 131 -1.18 13.49 10.65
N GLY A 132 -1.40 13.90 9.40
CA GLY A 132 -1.98 15.18 9.05
C GLY A 132 -2.77 15.14 7.74
N ALA A 133 -3.54 16.22 7.48
CA ALA A 133 -4.34 16.37 6.25
C ALA A 133 -3.56 17.03 5.09
N GLY A 134 -2.27 17.34 5.29
CA GLY A 134 -1.36 17.85 4.25
C GLY A 134 -0.94 16.79 3.24
N PRO A 135 -0.14 17.16 2.22
CA PRO A 135 0.49 16.19 1.33
C PRO A 135 1.28 15.14 2.13
N VAL A 136 1.25 13.90 1.66
CA VAL A 136 1.97 12.78 2.27
C VAL A 136 3.33 12.64 1.61
N ASP A 137 4.37 12.37 2.39
CA ASP A 137 5.70 12.04 1.88
C ASP A 137 5.66 10.69 1.12
N GLU A 138 6.50 10.58 0.07
CA GLU A 138 6.58 9.42 -0.81
C GLU A 138 8.01 8.86 -0.87
N GLY A 139 8.16 7.67 -1.40
CA GLY A 139 9.45 7.02 -1.60
C GLY A 139 9.84 6.10 -0.44
N SER A 140 11.10 6.18 0.00
CA SER A 140 11.67 5.29 1.03
C SER A 140 11.29 5.74 2.44
N VAL A 141 9.99 5.88 2.72
CA VAL A 141 9.40 6.32 4.00
C VAL A 141 8.26 5.40 4.41
N GLY A 142 7.90 5.39 5.69
CA GLY A 142 6.79 4.61 6.24
C GLY A 142 6.90 3.13 5.86
N ALA A 143 5.79 2.52 5.44
CA ALA A 143 5.75 1.15 4.95
C ALA A 143 6.61 0.91 3.69
N GLY A 144 6.98 1.97 2.97
CA GLY A 144 7.87 1.90 1.80
C GLY A 144 9.35 1.88 2.13
N THR A 145 9.76 2.04 3.40
CA THR A 145 11.17 2.20 3.79
C THR A 145 12.04 1.04 3.32
N GLY A 146 11.65 -0.20 3.59
CA GLY A 146 12.40 -1.40 3.19
C GLY A 146 11.93 -2.04 1.88
N ALA A 147 10.99 -1.43 1.16
CA ALA A 147 10.37 -2.01 -0.03
C ALA A 147 11.32 -2.08 -1.23
N THR A 148 11.29 -3.21 -1.94
CA THR A 148 12.08 -3.49 -3.16
C THR A 148 11.22 -4.21 -4.19
N VAL A 149 11.57 -4.11 -5.48
CA VAL A 149 10.87 -4.77 -6.59
C VAL A 149 11.82 -5.55 -7.49
N ALA A 150 11.27 -6.36 -8.38
CA ALA A 150 12.07 -7.09 -9.39
C ALA A 150 13.04 -8.09 -8.76
N LYS A 151 12.53 -8.99 -7.90
CA LYS A 151 13.33 -9.91 -7.09
C LYS A 151 13.61 -11.26 -7.75
N GLY A 152 13.31 -11.43 -9.04
CA GLY A 152 13.46 -12.71 -9.76
C GLY A 152 14.88 -13.31 -9.76
N ARG A 153 15.91 -12.47 -9.54
CA ARG A 153 17.31 -12.88 -9.34
C ARG A 153 17.82 -12.62 -7.92
N GLY A 154 16.93 -12.52 -6.96
CA GLY A 154 17.25 -12.22 -5.56
C GLY A 154 17.36 -10.74 -5.25
N ILE A 155 17.53 -10.43 -3.95
CA ILE A 155 17.51 -9.05 -3.46
C ILE A 155 18.70 -8.22 -3.95
N ALA A 156 19.86 -8.86 -4.18
CA ALA A 156 21.07 -8.17 -4.65
C ALA A 156 20.92 -7.54 -6.03
N SER A 157 20.06 -8.11 -6.90
CA SER A 157 19.75 -7.56 -8.23
C SER A 157 18.43 -6.79 -8.29
N SER A 158 17.71 -6.68 -7.18
CA SER A 158 16.45 -5.94 -7.10
C SER A 158 16.64 -4.42 -7.23
N VAL A 159 15.54 -3.70 -7.35
CA VAL A 159 15.50 -2.23 -7.40
C VAL A 159 14.79 -1.71 -6.16
N LYS A 160 15.34 -0.68 -5.51
CA LYS A 160 14.70 -0.03 -4.38
C LYS A 160 13.43 0.66 -4.83
N CYS A 161 12.36 0.38 -4.11
CA CYS A 161 11.05 0.99 -4.30
C CYS A 161 10.60 1.68 -3.00
N GLY A 162 9.34 2.00 -2.86
CA GLY A 162 8.87 2.76 -1.73
C GLY A 162 7.36 2.72 -1.55
N ILE A 163 6.83 3.81 -1.02
CA ILE A 163 5.42 4.12 -0.98
C ILE A 163 5.13 5.32 -1.88
N GLY A 164 4.06 5.26 -2.64
CA GLY A 164 3.65 6.35 -3.52
C GLY A 164 2.17 6.65 -3.41
N SER A 165 1.78 7.84 -3.80
CA SER A 165 0.39 8.27 -3.72
C SER A 165 0.00 9.11 -4.94
N ALA A 166 -1.27 9.05 -5.33
CA ALA A 166 -1.81 9.86 -6.41
C ALA A 166 -3.29 10.15 -6.19
N SER A 167 -3.78 11.23 -6.76
CA SER A 167 -5.19 11.61 -6.70
C SER A 167 -5.72 12.12 -8.03
N LEU A 168 -7.03 11.98 -8.22
CA LEU A 168 -7.76 12.46 -9.37
C LEU A 168 -9.10 13.05 -8.92
N ARG A 169 -9.50 14.19 -9.49
CA ARG A 169 -10.84 14.75 -9.32
C ARG A 169 -11.66 14.46 -10.58
N LEU A 170 -12.79 13.81 -10.39
CA LEU A 170 -13.75 13.58 -11.48
C LEU A 170 -14.56 14.85 -11.81
N PRO A 171 -15.09 14.96 -13.04
CA PRO A 171 -15.93 16.11 -13.44
C PRO A 171 -17.12 16.34 -12.51
N GLY A 172 -17.72 15.28 -11.94
CA GLY A 172 -18.79 15.35 -10.93
C GLY A 172 -18.35 15.84 -9.55
N GLY A 173 -17.07 16.19 -9.37
CA GLY A 173 -16.52 16.75 -8.15
C GLY A 173 -15.95 15.73 -7.16
N ALA A 174 -16.26 14.43 -7.30
CA ALA A 174 -15.70 13.38 -6.47
C ALA A 174 -14.18 13.31 -6.63
N VAL A 175 -13.48 13.09 -5.53
CA VAL A 175 -12.04 12.84 -5.49
C VAL A 175 -11.80 11.35 -5.26
N VAL A 176 -10.92 10.76 -6.08
CA VAL A 176 -10.39 9.41 -5.87
C VAL A 176 -8.88 9.52 -5.69
N ALA A 177 -8.34 8.81 -4.71
CA ALA A 177 -6.90 8.81 -4.44
C ALA A 177 -6.43 7.43 -4.00
N ALA A 178 -5.16 7.13 -4.22
CA ALA A 178 -4.53 5.90 -3.75
C ALA A 178 -3.21 6.21 -3.02
N ILE A 179 -2.83 5.30 -2.12
CA ILE A 179 -1.49 5.18 -1.52
C ILE A 179 -1.09 3.71 -1.55
N VAL A 180 0.11 3.40 -2.06
CA VAL A 180 0.56 2.03 -2.29
C VAL A 180 2.01 1.88 -1.87
N ALA A 181 2.31 0.93 -1.00
CA ALA A 181 3.65 0.47 -0.67
C ALA A 181 4.00 -0.75 -1.53
N VAL A 182 5.07 -0.66 -2.31
CA VAL A 182 5.36 -1.59 -3.42
C VAL A 182 6.61 -2.40 -3.13
N ASN A 183 6.42 -3.66 -2.70
CA ASN A 183 7.50 -4.61 -2.39
C ASN A 183 7.34 -5.91 -3.21
N ALA A 184 7.08 -5.79 -4.50
CA ALA A 184 6.66 -6.87 -5.40
C ALA A 184 7.78 -7.84 -5.81
N TYR A 185 7.41 -9.07 -6.17
CA TYR A 185 8.28 -9.99 -6.90
C TYR A 185 8.55 -9.48 -8.31
N GLY A 186 7.50 -9.05 -9.01
CA GLY A 186 7.55 -8.57 -10.37
C GLY A 186 8.31 -7.27 -10.57
N GLY A 187 8.56 -6.96 -11.84
CA GLY A 187 9.11 -5.66 -12.25
C GLY A 187 8.03 -4.62 -12.48
N LEU A 188 8.46 -3.38 -12.66
CA LEU A 188 7.57 -2.25 -12.88
C LEU A 188 7.54 -1.83 -14.33
N TYR A 189 6.35 -1.58 -14.83
CA TYR A 189 6.09 -1.13 -16.20
C TYR A 189 5.27 0.16 -16.19
N ASP A 190 5.64 1.08 -17.03
CA ASP A 190 4.79 2.24 -17.32
C ASP A 190 3.50 1.77 -18.00
N HIS A 191 2.36 1.99 -17.34
CA HIS A 191 1.07 1.49 -17.81
C HIS A 191 0.57 2.15 -19.10
N LYS A 192 1.11 3.30 -19.49
CA LYS A 192 0.75 4.01 -20.72
C LYS A 192 1.57 3.59 -21.92
N THR A 193 2.86 3.35 -21.71
CA THR A 193 3.80 3.02 -22.79
C THR A 193 4.14 1.54 -22.86
N GLY A 194 3.89 0.76 -21.79
CA GLY A 194 4.30 -0.64 -21.67
C GLY A 194 5.80 -0.83 -21.43
N ARG A 195 6.58 0.26 -21.26
CA ARG A 195 8.03 0.20 -21.06
C ARG A 195 8.37 -0.36 -19.68
N LEU A 196 9.33 -1.29 -19.62
CA LEU A 196 9.94 -1.76 -18.38
C LEU A 196 10.72 -0.62 -17.73
N MET A 197 10.33 -0.25 -16.51
CA MET A 197 10.94 0.82 -15.71
C MET A 197 11.91 0.26 -14.66
N ALA A 198 11.60 -0.90 -14.10
CA ALA A 198 12.44 -1.61 -13.15
C ALA A 198 12.28 -3.12 -13.33
N GLY A 199 13.36 -3.79 -13.63
CA GLY A 199 13.52 -5.25 -13.68
C GLY A 199 14.71 -5.66 -12.80
N PRO A 200 15.01 -6.96 -12.67
CA PRO A 200 16.26 -7.41 -12.10
C PRO A 200 17.44 -6.78 -12.84
N ARG A 201 18.36 -6.20 -12.09
CA ARG A 201 19.51 -5.48 -12.64
C ARG A 201 20.51 -6.45 -13.28
N ARG A 202 20.95 -6.16 -14.51
CA ARG A 202 22.01 -6.90 -15.19
C ARG A 202 23.40 -6.41 -14.76
N GLU A 203 24.36 -7.32 -14.75
CA GLU A 203 25.78 -6.93 -14.76
C GLU A 203 26.06 -6.19 -16.07
N GLY A 204 26.57 -4.96 -15.98
CA GLY A 204 26.84 -4.12 -17.15
C GLY A 204 25.69 -3.15 -17.53
N GLY A 205 24.63 -3.11 -16.75
CA GLY A 205 23.54 -2.13 -16.87
C GLY A 205 22.28 -2.65 -17.55
N GLY A 206 21.18 -1.94 -17.35
CA GLY A 206 19.87 -2.31 -17.84
C GLY A 206 19.15 -3.34 -16.97
N PHE A 207 17.99 -3.81 -17.44
CA PHE A 207 17.10 -4.72 -16.71
C PHE A 207 16.83 -5.98 -17.50
N GLU A 208 16.63 -7.10 -16.79
CA GLU A 208 16.01 -8.31 -17.34
C GLU A 208 14.48 -8.20 -17.26
N ASP A 209 13.77 -8.91 -18.14
CA ASP A 209 12.32 -9.03 -18.03
C ASP A 209 11.95 -10.04 -16.94
N PRO A 210 11.23 -9.64 -15.87
CA PRO A 210 10.85 -10.55 -14.79
C PRO A 210 9.94 -11.69 -15.22
N MET A 211 9.15 -11.50 -16.29
CA MET A 211 8.28 -12.55 -16.83
C MET A 211 9.09 -13.64 -17.53
N GLU A 212 10.10 -13.25 -18.32
CA GLU A 212 10.99 -14.21 -18.96
C GLU A 212 11.71 -15.06 -17.91
N ILE A 213 12.28 -14.44 -16.88
CA ILE A 213 12.93 -15.15 -15.76
C ILE A 213 11.99 -16.17 -15.12
N LEU A 214 10.74 -15.79 -14.83
CA LEU A 214 9.79 -16.69 -14.17
C LEU A 214 9.35 -17.86 -15.04
N LEU A 215 9.20 -17.62 -16.35
CA LEU A 215 8.76 -18.64 -17.32
C LEU A 215 9.89 -19.61 -17.70
N GLU A 216 11.15 -19.20 -17.57
CA GLU A 216 12.33 -20.03 -17.79
C GLU A 216 12.75 -20.81 -16.53
N ASP A 217 12.21 -20.47 -15.35
CA ASP A 217 12.49 -21.17 -14.09
C ASP A 217 11.86 -22.57 -14.12
N ASP A 218 12.69 -23.59 -14.12
CA ASP A 218 12.26 -25.00 -14.10
C ASP A 218 11.81 -25.47 -12.68
N GLY A 219 11.73 -24.53 -11.73
CA GLY A 219 11.37 -24.81 -10.34
C GLY A 219 12.50 -25.42 -9.51
N SER A 220 13.70 -25.57 -10.08
CA SER A 220 14.87 -26.08 -9.38
C SER A 220 15.53 -25.04 -8.48
N GLN A 221 15.26 -23.75 -8.70
CA GLN A 221 15.73 -22.68 -7.85
C GLN A 221 14.82 -22.53 -6.63
N GLU A 222 15.29 -22.97 -5.47
CA GLU A 222 14.73 -22.56 -4.18
C GLU A 222 14.96 -21.05 -3.98
N GLY A 223 14.18 -20.24 -4.70
CA GLY A 223 14.15 -18.80 -4.44
C GLY A 223 13.48 -18.53 -3.09
N PRO A 224 13.77 -17.41 -2.41
CA PRO A 224 13.12 -17.06 -1.15
C PRO A 224 11.61 -16.98 -1.39
N SER A 225 10.90 -18.00 -0.93
CA SER A 225 9.44 -18.07 -0.99
C SER A 225 8.82 -17.07 -0.01
N MET A 226 7.76 -16.38 -0.44
CA MET A 226 6.88 -15.57 0.43
C MET A 226 7.49 -14.28 1.02
N THR A 227 8.31 -13.54 0.26
CA THR A 227 8.96 -12.30 0.72
C THR A 227 8.50 -11.05 -0.03
N ASN A 228 7.39 -11.16 -0.78
CA ASN A 228 6.94 -10.10 -1.66
C ASN A 228 5.50 -9.71 -1.33
N THR A 229 5.15 -8.46 -1.54
CA THR A 229 3.80 -7.99 -1.21
C THR A 229 3.64 -6.56 -1.71
N THR A 230 2.52 -6.26 -2.37
CA THR A 230 2.08 -4.89 -2.59
C THR A 230 0.83 -4.63 -1.77
N ILE A 231 0.88 -3.64 -0.90
CA ILE A 231 -0.24 -3.27 -0.03
C ILE A 231 -0.64 -1.82 -0.27
N GLY A 232 -1.93 -1.56 -0.29
CA GLY A 232 -2.39 -0.20 -0.56
C GLY A 232 -3.81 0.07 -0.10
N LEU A 233 -4.18 1.34 -0.27
CA LEU A 233 -5.51 1.86 -0.03
C LEU A 233 -5.93 2.74 -1.20
N VAL A 234 -7.11 2.50 -1.75
CA VAL A 234 -7.82 3.46 -2.58
C VAL A 234 -8.92 4.13 -1.76
N ALA A 235 -9.11 5.44 -1.91
CA ALA A 235 -10.13 6.17 -1.17
C ALA A 235 -10.90 7.15 -2.05
N THR A 236 -12.14 7.45 -1.65
CA THR A 236 -12.97 8.49 -2.28
C THR A 236 -13.75 9.28 -1.23
N ASP A 237 -14.08 10.53 -1.57
CA ASP A 237 -15.03 11.33 -0.78
C ASP A 237 -16.49 11.12 -1.21
N ALA A 238 -16.77 10.33 -2.23
CA ALA A 238 -18.12 9.94 -2.63
C ALA A 238 -18.86 9.17 -1.54
N LEU A 239 -20.18 9.24 -1.55
CA LEU A 239 -21.03 8.41 -0.70
C LEU A 239 -21.26 7.06 -1.39
N LEU A 240 -20.79 5.99 -0.78
CA LEU A 240 -20.88 4.62 -1.32
C LEU A 240 -21.38 3.64 -0.27
N SER A 241 -22.06 2.59 -0.73
CA SER A 241 -22.36 1.41 0.06
C SER A 241 -21.12 0.55 0.30
N ARG A 242 -21.23 -0.43 1.19
CA ARG A 242 -20.14 -1.38 1.48
C ARG A 242 -19.79 -2.24 0.26
N GLU A 243 -20.80 -2.69 -0.49
CA GLU A 243 -20.64 -3.47 -1.72
C GLU A 243 -19.85 -2.68 -2.75
N GLU A 244 -20.20 -1.40 -2.94
CA GLU A 244 -19.52 -0.52 -3.89
C GLU A 244 -18.06 -0.24 -3.46
N VAL A 245 -17.79 -0.06 -2.15
CA VAL A 245 -16.43 0.15 -1.66
C VAL A 245 -15.58 -1.12 -1.83
N ASN A 246 -16.14 -2.32 -1.57
CA ASN A 246 -15.44 -3.58 -1.85
C ASN A 246 -15.18 -3.76 -3.35
N HIS A 247 -16.11 -3.33 -4.22
CA HIS A 247 -15.90 -3.34 -5.66
C HIS A 247 -14.73 -2.43 -6.07
N LEU A 248 -14.60 -1.23 -5.46
CA LEU A 248 -13.44 -0.36 -5.70
C LEU A 248 -12.12 -1.00 -5.23
N ALA A 249 -12.11 -1.70 -4.08
CA ALA A 249 -10.93 -2.44 -3.64
C ALA A 249 -10.53 -3.49 -4.68
N GLY A 250 -11.49 -4.24 -5.23
CA GLY A 250 -11.26 -5.21 -6.29
C GLY A 250 -10.68 -4.58 -7.56
N LEU A 251 -11.28 -3.49 -8.04
CA LEU A 251 -10.82 -2.80 -9.26
C LEU A 251 -9.42 -2.17 -9.10
N SER A 252 -9.05 -1.74 -7.89
CA SER A 252 -7.71 -1.15 -7.65
C SER A 252 -6.57 -2.15 -7.94
N HIS A 253 -6.80 -3.46 -7.84
CA HIS A 253 -5.84 -4.49 -8.26
C HIS A 253 -5.52 -4.47 -9.75
N ASP A 254 -6.45 -4.00 -10.59
CA ASP A 254 -6.15 -3.84 -12.02
C ASP A 254 -5.07 -2.78 -12.23
N GLY A 255 -5.04 -1.74 -11.38
CA GLY A 255 -3.96 -0.75 -11.37
C GLY A 255 -2.59 -1.36 -11.00
N LEU A 256 -2.57 -2.34 -10.08
CA LEU A 256 -1.36 -3.14 -9.80
C LEU A 256 -0.98 -3.98 -11.00
N ALA A 257 -1.93 -4.70 -11.61
CA ALA A 257 -1.67 -5.59 -12.75
C ALA A 257 -1.21 -4.83 -14.02
N LEU A 258 -1.59 -3.58 -14.19
CA LEU A 258 -1.10 -2.72 -15.27
C LEU A 258 0.36 -2.31 -15.10
N THR A 259 0.85 -2.24 -13.85
CA THR A 259 2.15 -1.66 -13.52
C THR A 259 3.15 -2.65 -12.94
N ILE A 260 2.71 -3.79 -12.41
CA ILE A 260 3.55 -4.83 -11.79
C ILE A 260 3.36 -6.13 -12.54
N ARG A 261 4.44 -6.70 -13.10
CA ARG A 261 4.38 -7.95 -13.86
C ARG A 261 5.53 -8.88 -13.45
N PRO A 262 5.18 -10.13 -12.99
CA PRO A 262 3.87 -10.57 -12.56
C PRO A 262 3.45 -9.93 -11.23
N CYS A 263 2.14 -9.89 -10.94
CA CYS A 263 1.58 -9.59 -9.63
C CYS A 263 0.65 -10.72 -9.18
N HIS A 264 0.22 -10.69 -7.91
CA HIS A 264 -0.72 -11.66 -7.32
C HIS A 264 -0.26 -13.11 -7.42
N THR A 265 1.06 -13.33 -7.42
CA THR A 265 1.62 -14.68 -7.45
C THR A 265 1.45 -15.37 -6.10
N MET A 266 1.71 -16.68 -6.05
CA MET A 266 1.77 -17.41 -4.78
C MET A 266 2.86 -16.91 -3.82
N ARG A 267 3.82 -16.11 -4.35
CA ARG A 267 4.92 -15.49 -3.58
C ARG A 267 4.61 -14.09 -3.08
N ASP A 268 3.46 -13.49 -3.48
CA ASP A 268 3.02 -12.14 -3.11
C ASP A 268 1.90 -12.19 -2.07
N GLY A 269 1.80 -11.17 -1.22
CA GLY A 269 0.73 -10.99 -0.25
C GLY A 269 -0.22 -9.84 -0.58
N ASP A 270 -0.40 -9.54 -1.87
CA ASP A 270 -1.06 -8.35 -2.39
C ASP A 270 -2.45 -8.13 -1.80
N THR A 271 -2.62 -6.95 -1.18
CA THR A 271 -3.85 -6.58 -0.49
C THR A 271 -4.18 -5.11 -0.77
N MET A 272 -5.38 -4.85 -1.25
CA MET A 272 -5.89 -3.49 -1.45
C MET A 272 -7.10 -3.24 -0.57
N PHE A 273 -7.02 -2.20 0.26
CA PHE A 273 -8.16 -1.67 0.99
C PHE A 273 -8.88 -0.60 0.17
N ALA A 274 -10.12 -0.32 0.54
CA ALA A 274 -10.86 0.83 0.04
C ALA A 274 -11.56 1.58 1.19
N MET A 275 -11.66 2.92 1.07
CA MET A 275 -12.40 3.78 2.00
C MET A 275 -13.27 4.78 1.25
N ALA A 276 -14.55 4.89 1.65
CA ALA A 276 -15.43 5.97 1.20
C ALA A 276 -15.86 6.84 2.39
N THR A 277 -15.43 8.11 2.39
CA THR A 277 -15.69 9.02 3.52
C THR A 277 -17.09 9.63 3.50
N GLY A 278 -17.75 9.68 2.33
CA GLY A 278 -19.08 10.26 2.14
C GLY A 278 -19.12 11.78 2.32
N ARG A 279 -17.97 12.48 2.20
CA ARG A 279 -17.84 13.93 2.42
C ARG A 279 -17.84 14.76 1.14
N GLY A 280 -18.02 14.11 0.01
CA GLY A 280 -18.11 14.70 -1.32
C GLY A 280 -19.53 14.63 -1.89
N PRO A 281 -19.64 14.45 -3.20
CA PRO A 281 -20.95 14.34 -3.88
C PRO A 281 -21.77 13.16 -3.37
N GLN A 282 -23.10 13.36 -3.23
CA GLN A 282 -24.04 12.32 -2.80
C GLN A 282 -24.29 11.26 -3.87
N THR A 283 -24.15 11.62 -5.15
CA THR A 283 -24.27 10.73 -6.30
C THR A 283 -22.98 10.74 -7.10
N SER A 284 -22.51 9.58 -7.48
CA SER A 284 -21.31 9.41 -8.31
C SER A 284 -21.50 8.20 -9.24
N ASP A 285 -20.96 8.31 -10.44
CA ASP A 285 -20.91 7.17 -11.35
C ASP A 285 -19.86 6.17 -10.85
N LEU A 286 -20.32 4.98 -10.44
CA LEU A 286 -19.45 3.91 -9.94
C LEU A 286 -18.47 3.44 -11.00
N THR A 287 -18.82 3.45 -12.28
CA THR A 287 -17.92 3.11 -13.39
C THR A 287 -16.77 4.09 -13.48
N ALA A 288 -17.07 5.40 -13.40
CA ALA A 288 -16.05 6.43 -13.42
C ALA A 288 -15.15 6.39 -12.16
N LEU A 289 -15.73 6.12 -10.99
CA LEU A 289 -14.97 5.91 -9.74
C LEU A 289 -14.04 4.70 -9.86
N GLY A 290 -14.54 3.59 -10.43
CA GLY A 290 -13.76 2.38 -10.68
C GLY A 290 -12.58 2.64 -11.62
N ALA A 291 -12.82 3.25 -12.77
CA ALA A 291 -11.75 3.62 -13.71
C ALA A 291 -10.71 4.57 -13.07
N ALA A 292 -11.18 5.54 -12.26
CA ALA A 292 -10.29 6.42 -11.52
C ALA A 292 -9.46 5.67 -10.46
N SER A 293 -10.04 4.66 -9.77
CA SER A 293 -9.32 3.85 -8.79
C SER A 293 -8.17 3.06 -9.43
N VAL A 294 -8.38 2.49 -10.61
CA VAL A 294 -7.35 1.84 -11.42
C VAL A 294 -6.23 2.83 -11.76
N GLU A 295 -6.58 3.99 -12.32
CA GLU A 295 -5.61 5.01 -12.76
C GLU A 295 -4.79 5.58 -11.60
N VAL A 296 -5.42 5.94 -10.45
CA VAL A 296 -4.67 6.50 -9.32
C VAL A 296 -3.79 5.44 -8.64
N THR A 297 -4.21 4.17 -8.65
CA THR A 297 -3.39 3.07 -8.14
C THR A 297 -2.17 2.85 -9.04
N ALA A 298 -2.35 2.80 -10.35
CA ALA A 298 -1.23 2.70 -11.29
C ALA A 298 -0.23 3.85 -11.12
N ARG A 299 -0.71 5.09 -11.00
CA ARG A 299 0.14 6.26 -10.74
C ARG A 299 0.86 6.15 -9.39
N ALA A 300 0.18 5.72 -8.34
CA ALA A 300 0.79 5.56 -7.01
C ALA A 300 1.93 4.53 -7.02
N VAL A 301 1.77 3.42 -7.76
CA VAL A 301 2.84 2.43 -7.95
C VAL A 301 4.07 3.05 -8.64
N LEU A 302 3.88 3.80 -9.71
CA LEU A 302 5.00 4.45 -10.41
C LEU A 302 5.67 5.52 -9.53
N ARG A 303 4.88 6.31 -8.81
CA ARG A 303 5.38 7.30 -7.84
C ARG A 303 6.24 6.65 -6.75
N ALA A 304 5.84 5.48 -6.23
CA ALA A 304 6.61 4.74 -5.23
C ALA A 304 8.05 4.43 -5.69
N ALA A 305 8.23 4.15 -6.97
CA ALA A 305 9.54 3.87 -7.56
C ALA A 305 10.32 5.15 -7.92
N GLU A 306 9.64 6.14 -8.50
CA GLU A 306 10.25 7.40 -8.92
C GLU A 306 10.81 8.23 -7.76
N THR A 307 10.14 8.17 -6.60
CA THR A 307 10.50 8.96 -5.40
C THR A 307 11.37 8.19 -4.42
N ALA A 308 11.58 6.90 -4.65
CA ALA A 308 12.45 6.08 -3.81
C ALA A 308 13.91 6.53 -3.87
N THR A 309 14.60 6.40 -2.74
CA THR A 309 16.06 6.56 -2.63
C THR A 309 16.69 5.24 -2.22
N GLY A 310 17.88 4.95 -2.70
CA GLY A 310 18.61 3.72 -2.39
C GLY A 310 18.77 3.48 -0.89
N LEU A 311 18.72 2.20 -0.50
CA LEU A 311 18.86 1.79 0.90
C LEU A 311 19.33 0.33 0.97
N GLY A 312 20.14 0.00 1.98
CA GLY A 312 20.62 -1.37 2.20
C GLY A 312 21.46 -1.93 1.05
N GLY A 313 22.15 -1.09 0.29
CA GLY A 313 22.95 -1.49 -0.87
C GLY A 313 22.12 -1.73 -2.15
N VAL A 314 20.80 -1.54 -2.11
CA VAL A 314 19.92 -1.64 -3.27
C VAL A 314 19.63 -0.25 -3.82
N PRO A 315 20.04 0.06 -5.08
CA PRO A 315 19.83 1.38 -5.68
C PRO A 315 18.38 1.58 -6.13
N SER A 316 17.95 2.83 -6.17
CA SER A 316 16.67 3.25 -6.78
C SER A 316 16.79 3.44 -8.30
N ILE A 317 15.64 3.57 -8.99
CA ILE A 317 15.62 3.86 -10.43
C ILE A 317 16.38 5.14 -10.77
N GLY A 318 16.24 6.19 -9.95
CA GLY A 318 16.94 7.46 -10.15
C GLY A 318 18.45 7.31 -10.09
N GLU A 319 18.98 6.51 -9.18
CA GLU A 319 20.42 6.26 -9.03
C GLU A 319 20.97 5.38 -10.16
N ILE A 320 20.20 4.39 -10.65
CA ILE A 320 20.60 3.54 -11.78
C ILE A 320 20.69 4.33 -13.08
N ASN A 321 19.77 5.27 -13.34
CA ASN A 321 19.72 6.04 -14.57
C ASN A 321 20.77 7.17 -14.64
N HIS A 322 21.40 7.54 -13.53
CA HIS A 322 22.40 8.61 -13.42
C HIS A 322 23.83 8.09 -13.19
N GLY A 323 24.01 6.78 -13.03
CA GLY A 323 25.31 6.10 -12.95
C GLY A 323 25.70 5.51 -14.30
#